data_f949d443f4eee9a14775aedcd8e3c017
#
_entry.id   f949d443f4eee9a14775aedcd8e3c017
#
_cell.length_a   1.000
_cell.length_b   1.000
_cell.length_c   1.000
_cell.angle_alpha   90.00
_cell.angle_beta   90.00
_cell.angle_gamma   90.00
#
_symmetry.space_group_name_H-M   'P 1'
#
loop_
_entity.id
_entity.type
_entity.pdbx_description
1 polymer ?
#
loop_
_entity_poly.entity_id
_entity_poly.type
_entity_poly.pdbx_seq_one_letter_code
_entity_poly.pdbx_strand_id
1 'polypeptide(L)'
;LFNINTLQWDDEILAELDIPKSMLPTPKPSSEIYGMTDESLFQGRIPIAGAAGDQQAALFGQTCFNPGEAKNTYGTGTFMLMNIGKEVKLSENGLVTTIAWGLDGEVNYALEGSVFVAGAAIQWLRDEVKIVDAAPDSEFFCNKVPDTNGCYVVPAFTGLGAPHWDQYARGCIVGLTRGCNKAHIIRATVESLAYQTYDILEAM
;
A
#
# COMPACT_ATOMS: atom_id res chain seq x y z
N LEU A 1 -3.64 -15.62 -8.65
CA LEU A 1 -3.23 -16.92 -9.20
C LEU A 1 -2.76 -17.91 -8.13
N PHE A 2 -2.18 -17.41 -7.01
CA PHE A 2 -1.67 -18.26 -5.93
C PHE A 2 -2.70 -18.37 -4.82
N ASN A 3 -3.08 -19.58 -4.46
CA ASN A 3 -4.05 -19.84 -3.41
C ASN A 3 -3.37 -19.80 -2.04
N ILE A 4 -3.69 -18.78 -1.25
CA ILE A 4 -3.05 -18.52 0.06
C ILE A 4 -3.44 -19.56 1.13
N ASN A 5 -4.50 -20.34 0.94
CA ASN A 5 -4.90 -21.41 1.85
C ASN A 5 -4.13 -22.70 1.60
N THR A 6 -3.95 -23.07 0.32
CA THR A 6 -3.26 -24.30 -0.08
C THR A 6 -1.75 -24.10 -0.29
N LEU A 7 -1.30 -22.85 -0.39
CA LEU A 7 0.08 -22.45 -0.70
C LEU A 7 0.56 -23.05 -2.05
N GLN A 8 -0.34 -23.07 -3.02
CA GLN A 8 -0.11 -23.60 -4.37
C GLN A 8 -0.71 -22.65 -5.41
N TRP A 9 -0.27 -22.77 -6.66
CA TRP A 9 -0.96 -22.16 -7.78
C TRP A 9 -2.38 -22.73 -7.86
N ASP A 10 -3.36 -21.85 -8.06
CA ASP A 10 -4.77 -22.21 -8.15
C ASP A 10 -5.09 -22.74 -9.56
N ASP A 11 -5.33 -24.04 -9.67
CA ASP A 11 -5.53 -24.69 -10.96
C ASP A 11 -6.82 -24.25 -11.65
N GLU A 12 -7.87 -23.87 -10.91
CA GLU A 12 -9.13 -23.36 -11.48
C GLU A 12 -8.92 -21.99 -12.09
N ILE A 13 -8.24 -21.08 -11.38
CA ILE A 13 -7.94 -19.74 -11.90
C ILE A 13 -6.99 -19.82 -13.10
N LEU A 14 -5.99 -20.71 -13.05
CA LEU A 14 -5.07 -20.90 -14.19
C LEU A 14 -5.80 -21.41 -15.43
N ALA A 15 -6.73 -22.35 -15.25
CA ALA A 15 -7.54 -22.88 -16.36
C ALA A 15 -8.45 -21.81 -16.96
N GLU A 16 -9.13 -21.00 -16.11
CA GLU A 16 -10.00 -19.92 -16.57
C GLU A 16 -9.25 -18.84 -17.37
N LEU A 17 -8.01 -18.55 -16.99
CA LEU A 17 -7.16 -17.56 -17.67
C LEU A 17 -6.29 -18.16 -18.79
N ASP A 18 -6.42 -19.46 -19.08
CA ASP A 18 -5.61 -20.19 -20.07
C ASP A 18 -4.10 -20.03 -19.85
N ILE A 19 -3.67 -20.08 -18.57
CA ILE A 19 -2.26 -19.97 -18.18
C ILE A 19 -1.67 -21.35 -17.91
N PRO A 20 -0.73 -21.86 -18.74
CA PRO A 20 -0.05 -23.12 -18.48
C PRO A 20 0.75 -23.08 -17.18
N LYS A 21 0.52 -24.03 -16.28
CA LYS A 21 1.24 -24.11 -14.97
C LYS A 21 2.75 -24.23 -15.16
N SER A 22 3.20 -24.78 -16.30
CA SER A 22 4.63 -24.90 -16.64
C SER A 22 5.34 -23.54 -16.87
N MET A 23 4.59 -22.46 -17.07
CA MET A 23 5.13 -21.11 -17.19
C MET A 23 5.38 -20.43 -15.82
N LEU A 24 4.87 -21.00 -14.74
CA LEU A 24 4.93 -20.40 -13.42
C LEU A 24 6.15 -20.94 -12.64
N PRO A 25 6.79 -20.08 -11.82
CA PRO A 25 7.87 -20.51 -10.96
C PRO A 25 7.37 -21.43 -9.84
N THR A 26 8.28 -22.21 -9.26
CA THR A 26 7.98 -22.97 -8.04
C THR A 26 7.85 -21.99 -6.85
N PRO A 27 6.71 -21.92 -6.17
CA PRO A 27 6.58 -21.11 -4.97
C PRO A 27 7.50 -21.61 -3.87
N LYS A 28 8.15 -20.68 -3.17
CA LYS A 28 9.08 -20.97 -2.08
C LYS A 28 8.90 -19.99 -0.94
N PRO A 29 9.27 -20.35 0.31
CA PRO A 29 9.30 -19.45 1.44
C PRO A 29 10.14 -18.20 1.17
N SER A 30 9.89 -17.13 1.95
CA SER A 30 10.63 -15.86 1.81
C SER A 30 12.11 -16.00 2.18
N SER A 31 12.46 -16.98 3.01
CA SER A 31 13.83 -17.32 3.41
C SER A 31 14.09 -18.79 3.10
N GLU A 32 14.75 -19.02 1.98
CA GLU A 32 15.18 -20.34 1.51
C GLU A 32 16.30 -20.17 0.48
N ILE A 33 17.20 -21.10 0.34
CA ILE A 33 18.20 -21.06 -0.73
C ILE A 33 17.54 -21.41 -2.06
N TYR A 34 17.34 -20.39 -2.91
CA TYR A 34 16.74 -20.54 -4.24
C TYR A 34 17.76 -20.99 -5.29
N GLY A 35 19.03 -20.64 -5.08
CA GLY A 35 20.14 -20.93 -5.98
C GLY A 35 21.43 -20.31 -5.48
N MET A 36 22.45 -20.39 -6.30
CA MET A 36 23.77 -19.83 -6.03
C MET A 36 24.15 -18.86 -7.15
N THR A 37 24.91 -17.82 -6.81
CA THR A 37 25.47 -16.90 -7.82
C THR A 37 26.48 -17.61 -8.70
N ASP A 38 26.70 -17.06 -9.89
CA ASP A 38 27.75 -17.54 -10.80
C ASP A 38 29.13 -17.13 -10.29
N GLU A 39 30.07 -18.09 -10.20
CA GLU A 39 31.44 -17.86 -9.73
C GLU A 39 32.25 -16.91 -10.65
N SER A 40 31.86 -16.80 -11.92
CA SER A 40 32.52 -15.90 -12.86
C SER A 40 32.24 -14.43 -12.58
N LEU A 41 31.15 -14.15 -11.88
CA LEU A 41 30.70 -12.77 -11.54
C LEU A 41 31.10 -12.37 -10.12
N PHE A 42 31.35 -13.33 -9.24
CA PHE A 42 31.67 -13.10 -7.83
C PHE A 42 32.90 -13.93 -7.45
N GLN A 43 33.65 -13.53 -6.42
CA GLN A 43 34.82 -14.26 -5.92
C GLN A 43 34.45 -15.57 -5.18
N GLY A 44 33.37 -16.24 -5.63
CA GLY A 44 32.84 -17.48 -5.07
C GLY A 44 31.32 -17.56 -5.23
N ARG A 45 30.77 -18.71 -4.87
CA ARG A 45 29.31 -18.96 -4.91
C ARG A 45 28.66 -18.40 -3.68
N ILE A 46 27.75 -17.42 -3.86
CA ILE A 46 26.97 -16.81 -2.80
C ILE A 46 25.54 -17.33 -2.89
N PRO A 47 24.90 -17.81 -1.80
CA PRO A 47 23.53 -18.25 -1.84
C PRO A 47 22.57 -17.08 -2.08
N ILE A 48 21.61 -17.28 -2.99
CA ILE A 48 20.46 -16.39 -3.17
C ILE A 48 19.36 -16.94 -2.25
N ALA A 49 19.15 -16.30 -1.10
CA ALA A 49 18.43 -16.91 0.01
C ALA A 49 17.27 -16.08 0.57
N GLY A 50 16.90 -14.97 -0.06
CA GLY A 50 15.80 -14.12 0.38
C GLY A 50 15.02 -13.56 -0.79
N ALA A 51 13.69 -13.64 -0.74
CA ALA A 51 12.78 -12.99 -1.68
C ALA A 51 11.50 -12.59 -0.95
N ALA A 52 11.08 -11.34 -1.11
CA ALA A 52 9.83 -10.84 -0.57
C ALA A 52 9.30 -9.70 -1.45
N GLY A 53 7.99 -9.51 -1.49
CA GLY A 53 7.40 -8.28 -2.03
C GLY A 53 7.84 -7.09 -1.17
N ASP A 54 7.98 -5.91 -1.77
CA ASP A 54 8.46 -4.71 -1.08
C ASP A 54 7.61 -4.32 0.13
N GLN A 55 6.29 -4.47 0.04
CA GLN A 55 5.36 -4.17 1.13
C GLN A 55 5.48 -5.19 2.27
N GLN A 56 5.65 -6.47 1.95
CA GLN A 56 5.87 -7.55 2.91
C GLN A 56 7.23 -7.42 3.58
N ALA A 57 8.28 -7.11 2.80
CA ALA A 57 9.60 -6.81 3.33
C ALA A 57 9.60 -5.60 4.28
N ALA A 58 8.80 -4.56 3.95
CA ALA A 58 8.62 -3.40 4.83
C ALA A 58 7.90 -3.78 6.14
N LEU A 59 6.86 -4.62 6.09
CA LEU A 59 6.16 -5.11 7.28
C LEU A 59 7.13 -5.85 8.22
N PHE A 60 7.92 -6.76 7.67
CA PHE A 60 8.94 -7.50 8.40
C PHE A 60 10.06 -6.56 8.92
N GLY A 61 10.56 -5.67 8.07
CA GLY A 61 11.63 -4.72 8.40
C GLY A 61 11.24 -3.69 9.46
N GLN A 62 9.95 -3.36 9.58
CA GLN A 62 9.39 -2.55 10.67
C GLN A 62 9.11 -3.37 11.94
N THR A 63 9.55 -4.63 11.98
CA THR A 63 9.42 -5.53 13.13
C THR A 63 7.97 -5.83 13.55
N CYS A 64 7.04 -5.80 12.62
CA CYS A 64 5.62 -6.11 12.86
C CYS A 64 5.41 -7.63 12.95
N PHE A 65 6.03 -8.28 13.95
CA PHE A 65 6.06 -9.74 14.08
C PHE A 65 4.83 -10.32 14.78
N ASN A 66 4.12 -9.51 15.55
CA ASN A 66 2.95 -9.95 16.31
C ASN A 66 1.64 -9.57 15.61
N PRO A 67 0.57 -10.38 15.76
CA PRO A 67 -0.76 -10.01 15.28
C PRO A 67 -1.21 -8.65 15.84
N GLY A 68 -1.76 -7.79 14.96
CA GLY A 68 -2.18 -6.43 15.27
C GLY A 68 -1.09 -5.37 15.07
N GLU A 69 0.16 -5.76 14.86
CA GLU A 69 1.21 -4.80 14.48
C GLU A 69 1.11 -4.47 12.99
N ALA A 70 1.22 -3.19 12.68
CA ALA A 70 1.02 -2.67 11.33
C ALA A 70 2.11 -1.70 10.92
N LYS A 71 2.37 -1.61 9.62
CA LYS A 71 3.17 -0.56 9.00
C LYS A 71 2.35 0.20 7.97
N ASN A 72 2.66 1.45 7.76
CA ASN A 72 2.11 2.22 6.65
C ASN A 72 3.25 2.84 5.83
N THR A 73 3.25 2.58 4.54
CA THR A 73 4.23 3.14 3.61
C THR A 73 3.59 4.27 2.81
N TYR A 74 4.03 5.50 3.08
CA TYR A 74 3.61 6.68 2.32
C TYR A 74 4.53 6.90 1.12
N GLY A 75 3.98 6.79 -0.08
CA GLY A 75 4.64 7.04 -1.35
C GLY A 75 3.70 7.83 -2.28
N THR A 76 3.67 7.50 -3.56
CA THR A 76 2.67 8.02 -4.53
C THR A 76 1.25 7.75 -4.05
N GLY A 77 0.98 6.51 -3.67
CA GLY A 77 -0.14 6.08 -2.84
C GLY A 77 0.32 5.77 -1.43
N THR A 78 -0.54 5.13 -0.64
CA THR A 78 -0.16 4.60 0.66
C THR A 78 -0.62 3.15 0.79
N PHE A 79 0.24 2.31 1.39
CA PHE A 79 0.00 0.88 1.56
C PHE A 79 0.18 0.50 3.01
N MET A 80 -0.93 0.17 3.65
CA MET A 80 -0.94 -0.27 5.04
C MET A 80 -1.08 -1.79 5.09
N LEU A 81 -0.19 -2.45 5.81
CA LEU A 81 -0.26 -3.87 6.10
C LEU A 81 -0.26 -4.09 7.60
N MET A 82 -1.16 -4.97 8.05
CA MET A 82 -1.23 -5.42 9.44
C MET A 82 -1.04 -6.94 9.51
N ASN A 83 -0.10 -7.38 10.32
CA ASN A 83 0.09 -8.81 10.61
C ASN A 83 -1.15 -9.36 11.33
N ILE A 84 -1.72 -10.45 10.83
CA ILE A 84 -2.87 -11.14 11.43
C ILE A 84 -2.53 -12.53 11.97
N GLY A 85 -1.24 -12.88 11.97
CA GLY A 85 -0.75 -14.17 12.48
C GLY A 85 -0.80 -15.29 11.45
N LYS A 86 -0.93 -16.53 11.94
CA LYS A 86 -0.77 -17.76 11.15
C LYS A 86 -2.07 -18.28 10.54
N GLU A 87 -3.19 -17.68 10.87
CA GLU A 87 -4.51 -18.10 10.36
C GLU A 87 -4.97 -17.16 9.24
N VAL A 88 -5.47 -17.72 8.15
CA VAL A 88 -6.10 -16.93 7.09
C VAL A 88 -7.43 -16.38 7.59
N LYS A 89 -7.54 -15.04 7.60
CA LYS A 89 -8.79 -14.34 7.90
C LYS A 89 -9.13 -13.45 6.72
N LEU A 90 -10.22 -13.74 6.05
CA LEU A 90 -10.70 -12.88 4.97
C LEU A 90 -11.33 -11.63 5.57
N SER A 91 -10.98 -10.48 5.01
CA SER A 91 -11.58 -9.21 5.41
C SER A 91 -13.04 -9.13 4.95
N GLU A 92 -13.92 -8.71 5.84
CA GLU A 92 -15.32 -8.37 5.52
C GLU A 92 -15.50 -6.89 5.19
N ASN A 93 -14.45 -6.09 5.37
CA ASN A 93 -14.46 -4.64 5.26
C ASN A 93 -13.69 -4.11 4.03
N GLY A 94 -13.56 -4.93 2.97
CA GLY A 94 -12.95 -4.49 1.72
C GLY A 94 -11.42 -4.40 1.72
N LEU A 95 -10.72 -5.03 2.69
CA LEU A 95 -9.27 -5.16 2.66
C LEU A 95 -8.86 -6.44 1.93
N VAL A 96 -7.62 -6.48 1.46
CA VAL A 96 -7.03 -7.67 0.85
C VAL A 96 -6.34 -8.52 1.92
N THR A 97 -6.64 -9.82 1.94
CA THR A 97 -5.85 -10.77 2.74
C THR A 97 -4.72 -11.33 1.89
N THR A 98 -3.51 -11.25 2.40
CA THR A 98 -2.29 -11.66 1.69
C THR A 98 -1.36 -12.46 2.59
N ILE A 99 -0.37 -13.15 1.99
CA ILE A 99 0.74 -13.72 2.75
C ILE A 99 1.68 -12.58 3.14
N ALA A 100 2.04 -12.50 4.42
CA ALA A 100 3.04 -11.58 4.91
C ALA A 100 4.46 -12.11 4.64
N TRP A 101 4.77 -13.31 5.14
CA TRP A 101 6.03 -14.02 4.88
C TRP A 101 5.92 -15.50 5.19
N GLY A 102 6.82 -16.28 4.60
CA GLY A 102 7.11 -17.68 4.96
C GLY A 102 8.52 -17.78 5.54
N LEU A 103 8.65 -18.26 6.77
CA LEU A 103 9.92 -18.40 7.49
C LEU A 103 9.87 -19.65 8.37
N ASP A 104 10.95 -20.45 8.33
CA ASP A 104 11.12 -21.64 9.18
C ASP A 104 9.95 -22.66 9.12
N GLY A 105 9.35 -22.79 7.93
CA GLY A 105 8.20 -23.68 7.71
C GLY A 105 6.85 -23.12 8.17
N GLU A 106 6.82 -21.91 8.67
CA GLU A 106 5.59 -21.21 9.09
C GLU A 106 5.24 -20.07 8.13
N VAL A 107 3.94 -19.83 7.94
CA VAL A 107 3.43 -18.73 7.12
C VAL A 107 2.65 -17.76 8.00
N ASN A 108 2.96 -16.49 7.88
CA ASN A 108 2.19 -15.40 8.47
C ASN A 108 1.39 -14.69 7.38
N TYR A 109 0.23 -14.20 7.75
CA TYR A 109 -0.71 -13.50 6.88
C TYR A 109 -0.86 -12.04 7.29
N ALA A 110 -1.31 -11.22 6.37
CA ALA A 110 -1.57 -9.80 6.63
C ALA A 110 -2.88 -9.36 5.97
N LEU A 111 -3.53 -8.37 6.58
CA LEU A 111 -4.51 -7.53 5.90
C LEU A 111 -3.78 -6.38 5.23
N GLU A 112 -4.18 -6.05 4.01
CA GLU A 112 -3.62 -4.96 3.23
C GLU A 112 -4.72 -4.00 2.80
N GLY A 113 -4.51 -2.70 3.06
CA GLY A 113 -5.30 -1.61 2.56
C GLY A 113 -4.46 -0.68 1.70
N SER A 114 -4.95 -0.38 0.49
CA SER A 114 -4.25 0.44 -0.50
C SER A 114 -5.03 1.72 -0.78
N VAL A 115 -4.40 2.87 -0.56
CA VAL A 115 -4.86 4.19 -1.00
C VAL A 115 -4.08 4.57 -2.25
N PHE A 116 -4.76 4.83 -3.35
CA PHE A 116 -4.10 5.06 -4.63
C PHE A 116 -3.41 6.41 -4.74
N VAL A 117 -3.91 7.43 -4.03
CA VAL A 117 -3.44 8.80 -4.13
C VAL A 117 -3.10 9.34 -2.74
N ALA A 118 -1.79 9.43 -2.45
CA ALA A 118 -1.24 10.03 -1.24
C ALA A 118 -0.24 11.15 -1.62
N GLY A 119 1.05 10.86 -1.71
CA GLY A 119 2.04 11.83 -2.15
C GLY A 119 1.76 12.40 -3.54
N ALA A 120 1.06 11.65 -4.40
CA ALA A 120 0.60 12.13 -5.70
C ALA A 120 -0.33 13.36 -5.58
N ALA A 121 -1.09 13.50 -4.48
CA ALA A 121 -1.89 14.70 -4.27
C ALA A 121 -1.03 15.94 -4.02
N ILE A 122 0.08 15.79 -3.31
CA ILE A 122 1.04 16.89 -3.09
C ILE A 122 1.79 17.22 -4.38
N GLN A 123 2.17 16.19 -5.16
CA GLN A 123 2.76 16.40 -6.49
C GLN A 123 1.79 17.16 -7.41
N TRP A 124 0.50 16.81 -7.40
CA TRP A 124 -0.53 17.51 -8.16
C TRP A 124 -0.65 18.99 -7.77
N LEU A 125 -0.60 19.32 -6.47
CA LEU A 125 -0.58 20.73 -6.01
C LEU A 125 0.64 21.48 -6.53
N ARG A 126 1.79 20.81 -6.70
CA ARG A 126 3.03 21.39 -7.18
C ARG A 126 3.06 21.50 -8.70
N ASP A 127 2.79 20.41 -9.41
CA ASP A 127 3.09 20.27 -10.83
C ASP A 127 1.96 20.81 -11.72
N GLU A 128 0.71 20.58 -11.31
CA GLU A 128 -0.48 20.92 -12.11
C GLU A 128 -1.17 22.19 -11.61
N VAL A 129 -1.53 22.24 -10.31
CA VAL A 129 -2.20 23.41 -9.73
C VAL A 129 -1.22 24.56 -9.51
N LYS A 130 0.05 24.25 -9.26
CA LYS A 130 1.15 25.22 -9.07
C LYS A 130 0.93 26.21 -7.92
N ILE A 131 0.41 25.72 -6.80
CA ILE A 131 0.18 26.53 -5.59
C ILE A 131 1.20 26.27 -4.49
N VAL A 132 2.11 25.31 -4.71
CA VAL A 132 3.34 25.07 -3.95
C VAL A 132 4.50 24.88 -4.92
N ASP A 133 5.71 25.28 -4.56
CA ASP A 133 6.91 25.15 -5.39
C ASP A 133 7.65 23.83 -5.10
N ALA A 134 7.57 23.35 -3.86
CA ALA A 134 8.17 22.10 -3.41
C ALA A 134 7.25 21.38 -2.41
N ALA A 135 7.41 20.05 -2.27
CA ALA A 135 6.58 19.27 -1.35
C ALA A 135 6.66 19.75 0.12
N PRO A 136 7.82 20.16 0.67
CA PRO A 136 7.90 20.72 2.02
C PRO A 136 7.08 22.00 2.25
N ASP A 137 6.78 22.76 1.18
CA ASP A 137 5.95 23.96 1.31
C ASP A 137 4.53 23.64 1.80
N SER A 138 4.07 22.41 1.60
CA SER A 138 2.76 21.98 2.12
C SER A 138 2.68 22.15 3.63
N GLU A 139 3.71 21.75 4.38
CA GLU A 139 3.76 21.94 5.84
C GLU A 139 3.73 23.44 6.21
N PHE A 140 4.51 24.25 5.53
CA PHE A 140 4.55 25.70 5.76
C PHE A 140 3.17 26.34 5.56
N PHE A 141 2.43 25.98 4.50
CA PHE A 141 1.10 26.50 4.26
C PHE A 141 0.05 25.94 5.24
N CYS A 142 0.14 24.67 5.60
CA CYS A 142 -0.74 24.07 6.63
C CYS A 142 -0.64 24.84 7.96
N ASN A 143 0.55 25.26 8.34
CA ASN A 143 0.80 26.01 9.58
C ASN A 143 0.35 27.48 9.53
N LYS A 144 -0.02 28.01 8.34
CA LYS A 144 -0.54 29.40 8.19
C LYS A 144 -2.00 29.55 8.55
N VAL A 145 -2.74 28.47 8.64
CA VAL A 145 -4.17 28.49 8.92
C VAL A 145 -4.50 27.54 10.07
N PRO A 146 -5.42 27.85 10.95
CA PRO A 146 -5.75 27.01 12.11
C PRO A 146 -6.47 25.72 11.73
N ASP A 147 -7.21 25.73 10.61
CA ASP A 147 -8.01 24.62 10.10
C ASP A 147 -8.22 24.76 8.59
N THR A 148 -9.06 23.92 8.00
CA THR A 148 -9.39 23.95 6.55
C THR A 148 -10.48 24.94 6.19
N ASN A 149 -11.05 25.65 7.16
CA ASN A 149 -12.22 26.54 7.01
C ASN A 149 -13.42 25.83 6.33
N GLY A 150 -13.62 24.54 6.67
CA GLY A 150 -14.69 23.71 6.11
C GLY A 150 -14.43 23.21 4.67
N CYS A 151 -13.23 23.44 4.13
CA CYS A 151 -12.82 22.90 2.84
C CYS A 151 -12.32 21.48 3.01
N TYR A 152 -12.74 20.56 2.14
CA TYR A 152 -12.27 19.18 2.08
C TYR A 152 -11.86 18.81 0.68
N VAL A 153 -10.81 17.98 0.56
CA VAL A 153 -10.33 17.44 -0.71
C VAL A 153 -10.47 15.93 -0.69
N VAL A 154 -11.09 15.39 -1.71
CA VAL A 154 -11.09 13.95 -1.99
C VAL A 154 -10.18 13.71 -3.19
N PRO A 155 -8.95 13.17 -3.02
CA PRO A 155 -7.98 13.07 -4.10
C PRO A 155 -8.15 11.77 -4.90
N ALA A 156 -9.36 11.46 -5.34
CA ALA A 156 -9.68 10.24 -6.11
C ALA A 156 -9.30 10.39 -7.60
N PHE A 157 -8.06 10.79 -7.91
CA PHE A 157 -7.64 11.06 -9.30
C PHE A 157 -7.67 9.81 -10.19
N THR A 158 -7.42 8.64 -9.60
CA THR A 158 -7.44 7.33 -10.26
C THR A 158 -8.48 6.39 -9.67
N GLY A 159 -9.53 6.93 -9.05
CA GLY A 159 -10.50 6.19 -8.26
C GLY A 159 -10.12 6.11 -6.79
N LEU A 160 -10.95 5.42 -6.01
CA LEU A 160 -10.73 5.11 -4.60
C LEU A 160 -10.32 3.64 -4.46
N GLY A 161 -9.27 3.38 -3.67
CA GLY A 161 -8.84 2.06 -3.28
C GLY A 161 -9.63 1.52 -2.08
N ALA A 162 -8.98 0.74 -1.24
CA ALA A 162 -9.59 0.20 -0.02
C ALA A 162 -10.05 1.33 0.93
N PRO A 163 -11.15 1.15 1.66
CA PRO A 163 -12.09 0.02 1.61
C PRO A 163 -13.17 0.18 0.54
N HIS A 164 -13.20 1.29 -0.21
CA HIS A 164 -14.31 1.71 -1.07
C HIS A 164 -14.35 1.00 -2.43
N TRP A 165 -13.19 0.73 -3.04
CA TRP A 165 -13.01 0.08 -4.35
C TRP A 165 -13.85 0.69 -5.47
N ASP A 166 -13.94 2.04 -5.51
CA ASP A 166 -14.66 2.78 -6.55
C ASP A 166 -13.68 3.33 -7.61
N GLN A 167 -13.54 2.60 -8.70
CA GLN A 167 -12.68 2.99 -9.82
C GLN A 167 -13.23 4.18 -10.63
N TYR A 168 -14.51 4.54 -10.46
CA TYR A 168 -15.16 5.64 -11.18
C TYR A 168 -15.16 6.94 -10.37
N ALA A 169 -14.86 6.89 -9.08
CA ALA A 169 -14.68 8.10 -8.26
C ALA A 169 -13.63 9.02 -8.88
N ARG A 170 -13.85 10.31 -8.77
CA ARG A 170 -12.90 11.33 -9.21
C ARG A 170 -12.67 12.34 -8.10
N GLY A 171 -11.50 13.01 -8.17
CA GLY A 171 -11.13 14.04 -7.22
C GLY A 171 -12.17 15.17 -7.16
N CYS A 172 -12.45 15.67 -5.96
CA CYS A 172 -13.29 16.83 -5.76
C CYS A 172 -12.78 17.68 -4.60
N ILE A 173 -13.16 18.96 -4.64
CA ILE A 173 -12.96 19.91 -3.55
C ILE A 173 -14.35 20.43 -3.15
N VAL A 174 -14.71 20.27 -1.89
CA VAL A 174 -16.02 20.69 -1.36
C VAL A 174 -15.85 21.71 -0.23
N GLY A 175 -16.89 22.45 0.09
CA GLY A 175 -16.90 23.42 1.19
C GLY A 175 -16.17 24.72 0.88
N LEU A 176 -15.91 25.06 -0.38
CA LEU A 176 -15.28 26.31 -0.76
C LEU A 176 -16.21 27.49 -0.49
N THR A 177 -15.68 28.46 0.27
CA THR A 177 -16.31 29.76 0.51
C THR A 177 -15.36 30.86 0.07
N ARG A 178 -15.84 32.13 0.08
CA ARG A 178 -14.98 33.29 -0.21
C ARG A 178 -13.83 33.45 0.80
N GLY A 179 -13.95 32.84 2.00
CA GLY A 179 -12.89 32.84 3.01
C GLY A 179 -11.78 31.81 2.77
N CYS A 180 -11.99 30.84 1.86
CA CYS A 180 -10.97 29.87 1.54
C CYS A 180 -9.87 30.47 0.64
N ASN A 181 -8.63 30.22 1.00
CA ASN A 181 -7.45 30.58 0.21
C ASN A 181 -6.59 29.35 -0.05
N LYS A 182 -5.47 29.52 -0.75
CA LYS A 182 -4.60 28.39 -1.11
C LYS A 182 -4.10 27.58 0.09
N ALA A 183 -3.87 28.22 1.24
CA ALA A 183 -3.39 27.51 2.43
C ALA A 183 -4.46 26.53 2.97
N HIS A 184 -5.74 26.90 2.93
CA HIS A 184 -6.84 26.00 3.30
C HIS A 184 -6.95 24.80 2.35
N ILE A 185 -6.80 25.02 1.03
CA ILE A 185 -6.81 23.92 0.03
C ILE A 185 -5.63 22.99 0.24
N ILE A 186 -4.42 23.53 0.45
CA ILE A 186 -3.22 22.72 0.72
C ILE A 186 -3.41 21.92 1.98
N ARG A 187 -3.89 22.52 3.07
CA ARG A 187 -4.15 21.84 4.33
C ARG A 187 -5.22 20.76 4.17
N ALA A 188 -6.33 21.04 3.50
CA ALA A 188 -7.36 20.04 3.20
C ALA A 188 -6.81 18.85 2.39
N THR A 189 -5.88 19.10 1.48
CA THR A 189 -5.20 18.02 0.73
C THR A 189 -4.32 17.18 1.65
N VAL A 190 -3.54 17.80 2.55
CA VAL A 190 -2.71 17.05 3.51
C VAL A 190 -3.60 16.26 4.49
N GLU A 191 -4.67 16.87 5.03
CA GLU A 191 -5.60 16.19 5.93
C GLU A 191 -6.33 15.03 5.25
N SER A 192 -6.57 15.09 3.94
CA SER A 192 -7.20 13.99 3.20
C SER A 192 -6.39 12.69 3.25
N LEU A 193 -5.06 12.77 3.39
CA LEU A 193 -4.21 11.60 3.55
C LEU A 193 -4.44 10.92 4.90
N ALA A 194 -4.67 11.71 5.94
CA ALA A 194 -5.00 11.20 7.27
C ALA A 194 -6.39 10.54 7.28
N TYR A 195 -7.38 11.15 6.62
CA TYR A 195 -8.74 10.59 6.54
C TYR A 195 -8.74 9.25 5.82
N GLN A 196 -8.08 9.14 4.67
CA GLN A 196 -7.97 7.87 3.95
C GLN A 196 -7.20 6.79 4.76
N THR A 197 -6.17 7.20 5.51
CA THR A 197 -5.46 6.30 6.42
C THR A 197 -6.38 5.82 7.54
N TYR A 198 -7.21 6.71 8.08
CA TYR A 198 -8.19 6.38 9.12
C TYR A 198 -9.24 5.38 8.61
N ASP A 199 -9.76 5.57 7.39
CA ASP A 199 -10.71 4.63 6.78
C ASP A 199 -10.15 3.20 6.69
N ILE A 200 -8.85 3.06 6.35
CA ILE A 200 -8.19 1.76 6.33
C ILE A 200 -8.03 1.19 7.75
N LEU A 201 -7.63 2.01 8.73
CA LEU A 201 -7.49 1.58 10.12
C LEU A 201 -8.81 1.08 10.72
N GLU A 202 -9.92 1.78 10.43
CA GLU A 202 -11.26 1.35 10.86
C GLU A 202 -11.70 0.03 10.18
N ALA A 203 -11.19 -0.24 8.98
CA ALA A 203 -11.48 -1.47 8.24
C ALA A 203 -10.63 -2.67 8.70
N MET A 204 -9.50 -2.44 9.38
CA MET A 204 -8.60 -3.46 9.93
C MET A 204 -9.11 -4.05 11.25
#